data_d716eface3960141ea3f69d3648ab102
#
_entry.id   d716eface3960141ea3f69d3648ab102
#
_cell.length_a   1.000
_cell.length_b   1.000
_cell.length_c   1.000
_cell.angle_alpha   90.00
_cell.angle_beta   90.00
_cell.angle_gamma   90.00
#
_symmetry.space_group_name_H-M   'P 1'
#
loop_
_entity.id
_entity.type
_entity.pdbx_description
1 polymer ?
#
loop_
_entity_poly.entity_id
_entity_poly.type
_entity_poly.pdbx_seq_one_letter_code
_entity_poly.pdbx_strand_id
1 'polypeptide(L)'
;MADLECPEGAPSAGDDVVVACTSGTYIRALARDLGAALGVGGHLTALRRTRIGPFAVGDAVELDAERLPNALLAPASVAARLFPVANLDADTVVDLLHGKRVALAVADAPVVAAVTPGGRLAGLVSVADGRARVLVNFPSDEVTA
;
A
#
# COMPACT_ATOMS: atom_id res chain seq x y z
N MET A 1 -6.62 -14.35 8.80
CA MET A 1 -6.88 -15.73 8.40
C MET A 1 -6.24 -15.88 7.04
N ALA A 2 -5.43 -16.90 6.80
CA ALA A 2 -4.83 -17.15 5.49
C ALA A 2 -5.69 -18.21 4.80
N ASP A 3 -6.20 -17.89 3.62
CA ASP A 3 -6.89 -18.85 2.76
C ASP A 3 -5.84 -19.53 1.88
N LEU A 4 -5.84 -20.85 1.89
CA LEU A 4 -4.94 -21.70 1.11
C LEU A 4 -5.78 -22.45 0.08
N GLU A 5 -5.56 -22.15 -1.19
CA GLU A 5 -6.16 -22.91 -2.29
C GLU A 5 -5.08 -23.81 -2.89
N CYS A 6 -5.31 -25.12 -2.84
CA CYS A 6 -4.49 -26.11 -3.54
C CYS A 6 -5.23 -26.55 -4.80
N PRO A 7 -4.57 -26.63 -5.96
CA PRO A 7 -5.14 -27.27 -7.13
C PRO A 7 -5.38 -28.76 -6.84
N GLU A 8 -6.48 -29.33 -7.40
CA GLU A 8 -6.86 -30.74 -7.20
C GLU A 8 -5.75 -31.69 -7.71
N GLY A 9 -5.17 -32.47 -6.81
CA GLY A 9 -4.17 -33.52 -7.11
C GLY A 9 -3.46 -33.99 -5.83
N ALA A 10 -2.98 -35.22 -5.84
CA ALA A 10 -2.15 -35.70 -4.75
C ALA A 10 -0.83 -34.91 -4.68
N PRO A 11 -0.32 -34.53 -3.48
CA PRO A 11 0.90 -33.74 -3.35
C PRO A 11 2.06 -34.46 -4.02
N SER A 12 2.52 -33.91 -5.13
CA SER A 12 3.80 -34.27 -5.74
C SER A 12 4.90 -33.38 -5.15
N ALA A 13 6.17 -33.72 -5.33
CA ALA A 13 7.30 -32.94 -4.81
C ALA A 13 7.43 -31.59 -5.52
N GLY A 14 6.45 -30.71 -5.37
CA GLY A 14 6.45 -29.39 -6.01
C GLY A 14 5.05 -28.89 -6.36
N ASP A 15 4.15 -28.77 -5.38
CA ASP A 15 2.83 -28.18 -5.60
C ASP A 15 2.88 -26.66 -5.54
N ASP A 16 2.22 -25.99 -6.50
CA ASP A 16 1.99 -24.57 -6.48
C ASP A 16 0.79 -24.25 -5.61
N VAL A 17 0.96 -23.30 -4.69
CA VAL A 17 -0.11 -22.81 -3.82
C VAL A 17 -0.27 -21.31 -3.92
N VAL A 18 -1.51 -20.83 -3.90
CA VAL A 18 -1.83 -19.42 -3.79
C VAL A 18 -2.20 -19.10 -2.35
N VAL A 19 -1.55 -18.09 -1.77
CA VAL A 19 -1.77 -17.70 -0.37
C VAL A 19 -2.21 -16.24 -0.32
N ALA A 20 -3.42 -15.99 0.20
CA ALA A 20 -3.87 -14.66 0.60
C ALA A 20 -3.67 -14.50 2.11
N CYS A 21 -2.91 -13.50 2.53
CA CYS A 21 -2.57 -13.30 3.93
C CYS A 21 -2.40 -11.82 4.28
N THR A 22 -2.48 -11.52 5.59
CA THR A 22 -2.20 -10.20 6.13
C THR A 22 -0.70 -9.88 6.16
N SER A 23 -0.37 -8.60 6.34
CA SER A 23 1.01 -8.18 6.58
C SER A 23 1.62 -8.90 7.77
N GLY A 24 2.91 -9.22 7.69
CA GLY A 24 3.66 -9.93 8.74
C GLY A 24 3.61 -11.46 8.64
N THR A 25 2.83 -12.05 7.73
CA THR A 25 2.80 -13.50 7.54
C THR A 25 4.06 -13.99 6.82
N TYR A 26 4.72 -14.97 7.43
CA TYR A 26 5.91 -15.61 6.87
C TYR A 26 5.54 -16.84 6.06
N ILE A 27 5.49 -16.71 4.73
CA ILE A 27 5.10 -17.82 3.83
C ILE A 27 6.08 -19.01 3.93
N ARG A 28 7.37 -18.74 4.21
CA ARG A 28 8.34 -19.81 4.47
C ARG A 28 7.99 -20.63 5.71
N ALA A 29 7.47 -19.98 6.75
CA ALA A 29 7.02 -20.69 7.95
C ALA A 29 5.80 -21.56 7.65
N LEU A 30 4.87 -21.08 6.82
CA LEU A 30 3.71 -21.85 6.39
C LEU A 30 4.12 -23.14 5.68
N ALA A 31 5.08 -23.09 4.74
CA ALA A 31 5.59 -24.27 4.06
C ALA A 31 6.25 -25.26 5.04
N ARG A 32 7.09 -24.76 5.95
CA ARG A 32 7.72 -25.57 7.00
C ARG A 32 6.69 -26.27 7.89
N ASP A 33 5.70 -25.51 8.37
CA ASP A 33 4.72 -26.00 9.34
C ASP A 33 3.76 -27.00 8.69
N LEU A 34 3.38 -26.76 7.42
CA LEU A 34 2.62 -27.72 6.62
C LEU A 34 3.40 -29.03 6.42
N GLY A 35 4.66 -28.93 6.01
CA GLY A 35 5.52 -30.10 5.82
C GLY A 35 5.74 -30.88 7.12
N ALA A 36 5.86 -30.19 8.26
CA ALA A 36 5.96 -30.83 9.58
C ALA A 36 4.65 -31.56 9.96
N ALA A 37 3.49 -30.92 9.69
CA ALA A 37 2.18 -31.54 9.98
C ALA A 37 1.92 -32.80 9.13
N LEU A 38 2.44 -32.82 7.90
CA LEU A 38 2.37 -33.98 6.99
C LEU A 38 3.46 -35.05 7.29
N GLY A 39 4.44 -34.75 8.15
CA GLY A 39 5.54 -35.66 8.49
C GLY A 39 6.61 -35.80 7.38
N VAL A 40 6.60 -34.95 6.37
CA VAL A 40 7.52 -35.04 5.20
C VAL A 40 8.53 -33.88 5.12
N GLY A 41 8.40 -32.86 6.00
CA GLY A 41 9.14 -31.62 5.88
C GLY A 41 8.65 -30.78 4.72
N GLY A 42 9.06 -29.49 4.68
CA GLY A 42 8.63 -28.60 3.60
C GLY A 42 9.45 -27.32 3.52
N HIS A 43 9.68 -26.84 2.31
CA HIS A 43 10.32 -25.55 2.03
C HIS A 43 9.79 -24.99 0.72
N LEU A 44 9.98 -23.68 0.52
CA LEU A 44 9.67 -23.04 -0.76
C LEU A 44 10.81 -23.23 -1.75
N THR A 45 10.49 -23.63 -2.97
CA THR A 45 11.41 -23.64 -4.12
C THR A 45 11.33 -22.30 -4.88
N ALA A 46 10.15 -21.65 -4.89
CA ALA A 46 9.93 -20.33 -5.46
C ALA A 46 8.91 -19.55 -4.62
N LEU A 47 8.94 -18.23 -4.71
CA LEU A 47 7.95 -17.35 -4.13
C LEU A 47 7.75 -16.14 -5.05
N ARG A 48 6.52 -15.95 -5.50
CA ARG A 48 6.15 -14.78 -6.29
C ARG A 48 5.01 -14.02 -5.60
N ARG A 49 5.25 -12.77 -5.25
CA ARG A 49 4.20 -11.89 -4.78
C ARG A 49 3.44 -11.32 -5.97
N THR A 50 2.13 -11.59 -6.03
CA THR A 50 1.27 -11.17 -7.14
C THR A 50 0.52 -9.88 -6.87
N ARG A 51 0.33 -9.52 -5.57
CA ARG A 51 -0.37 -8.31 -5.17
C ARG A 51 0.07 -7.82 -3.78
N ILE A 52 0.06 -6.50 -3.58
CA ILE A 52 0.21 -5.84 -2.27
C ILE A 52 -0.88 -4.76 -2.18
N GLY A 53 -1.90 -4.99 -1.35
CA GLY A 53 -3.07 -4.09 -1.29
C GLY A 53 -3.68 -3.88 -2.68
N PRO A 54 -3.85 -2.64 -3.15
CA PRO A 54 -4.41 -2.33 -4.47
C PRO A 54 -3.42 -2.48 -5.63
N PHE A 55 -2.15 -2.83 -5.37
CA PHE A 55 -1.09 -2.89 -6.39
C PHE A 55 -0.87 -4.33 -6.84
N ALA A 56 -1.15 -4.61 -8.12
CA ALA A 56 -0.93 -5.91 -8.74
C ALA A 56 0.44 -5.99 -9.43
N VAL A 57 1.01 -7.18 -9.50
CA VAL A 57 2.29 -7.40 -10.21
C VAL A 57 2.19 -7.14 -11.72
N GLY A 58 0.98 -7.27 -12.29
CA GLY A 58 0.74 -6.96 -13.70
C GLY A 58 0.88 -5.47 -14.04
N ASP A 59 0.73 -4.59 -13.05
CA ASP A 59 0.92 -3.13 -13.19
C ASP A 59 2.38 -2.72 -12.92
N ALA A 60 3.23 -3.65 -12.48
CA ALA A 60 4.63 -3.39 -12.17
C ALA A 60 5.49 -3.43 -13.44
N VAL A 61 6.55 -2.63 -13.44
CA VAL A 61 7.57 -2.68 -14.48
C VAL A 61 8.77 -3.51 -14.02
N GLU A 62 9.48 -4.08 -14.97
CA GLU A 62 10.76 -4.74 -14.68
C GLU A 62 11.79 -3.72 -14.17
N LEU A 63 12.70 -4.19 -13.30
CA LEU A 63 13.81 -3.39 -12.79
C LEU A 63 14.82 -3.10 -13.90
N ASP A 64 14.52 -2.07 -14.69
CA ASP A 64 15.36 -1.55 -15.75
C ASP A 64 15.65 -0.08 -15.44
N ALA A 65 16.94 0.26 -15.33
CA ALA A 65 17.38 1.61 -14.96
C ALA A 65 16.88 2.70 -15.93
N GLU A 66 16.67 2.35 -17.21
CA GLU A 66 16.19 3.30 -18.22
C GLU A 66 14.66 3.54 -18.10
N ARG A 67 13.92 2.55 -17.64
CA ARG A 67 12.45 2.60 -17.52
C ARG A 67 11.97 3.14 -16.17
N LEU A 68 12.74 2.95 -15.09
CA LEU A 68 12.34 3.30 -13.73
C LEU A 68 11.94 4.77 -13.56
N PRO A 69 12.65 5.79 -14.10
CA PRO A 69 12.26 7.19 -13.91
C PRO A 69 10.87 7.51 -14.45
N ASN A 70 10.48 6.86 -15.57
CA ASN A 70 9.18 7.07 -16.22
C ASN A 70 8.07 6.18 -15.65
N ALA A 71 8.41 5.22 -14.79
CA ALA A 71 7.48 4.26 -14.18
C ALA A 71 7.12 4.62 -12.74
N LEU A 72 7.68 5.69 -12.20
CA LEU A 72 7.36 6.16 -10.85
C LEU A 72 5.92 6.65 -10.78
N LEU A 73 5.18 6.10 -9.83
CA LEU A 73 3.82 6.58 -9.54
C LEU A 73 3.90 7.87 -8.72
N ALA A 74 3.10 8.87 -9.09
CA ALA A 74 2.98 10.08 -8.30
C ALA A 74 2.47 9.75 -6.88
N PRO A 75 3.05 10.34 -5.82
CA PRO A 75 2.64 10.08 -4.43
C PRO A 75 1.15 10.26 -4.18
N ALA A 76 0.52 11.27 -4.79
CA ALA A 76 -0.93 11.50 -4.71
C ALA A 76 -1.74 10.34 -5.30
N SER A 77 -1.29 9.77 -6.44
CA SER A 77 -1.95 8.61 -7.06
C SER A 77 -1.85 7.35 -6.21
N VAL A 78 -0.71 7.15 -5.54
CA VAL A 78 -0.51 6.05 -4.60
C VAL A 78 -1.40 6.24 -3.37
N ALA A 79 -1.42 7.44 -2.78
CA ALA A 79 -2.23 7.75 -1.62
C ALA A 79 -3.73 7.60 -1.89
N ALA A 80 -4.21 8.01 -3.08
CA ALA A 80 -5.61 7.89 -3.48
C ALA A 80 -6.09 6.43 -3.64
N ARG A 81 -5.17 5.49 -3.87
CA ARG A 81 -5.50 4.06 -3.90
C ARG A 81 -5.60 3.44 -2.50
N LEU A 82 -5.03 4.09 -1.49
CA LEU A 82 -4.91 3.56 -0.13
C LEU A 82 -5.84 4.24 0.86
N PHE A 83 -6.15 5.53 0.67
CA PHE A 83 -6.84 6.38 1.62
C PHE A 83 -7.92 7.22 0.94
N PRO A 84 -8.95 7.66 1.69
CA PRO A 84 -9.84 8.74 1.24
C PRO A 84 -9.03 9.98 0.89
N VAL A 85 -9.52 10.77 -0.08
CA VAL A 85 -8.84 11.97 -0.57
C VAL A 85 -9.59 13.22 -0.14
N ALA A 86 -8.87 14.20 0.39
CA ALA A 86 -9.33 15.56 0.60
C ALA A 86 -8.62 16.50 -0.38
N ASN A 87 -9.37 17.09 -1.31
CA ASN A 87 -8.85 18.13 -2.18
C ASN A 87 -8.87 19.47 -1.44
N LEU A 88 -7.70 20.09 -1.30
CA LEU A 88 -7.52 21.33 -0.56
C LEU A 88 -7.51 22.52 -1.51
N ASP A 89 -7.93 23.68 -1.02
CA ASP A 89 -7.59 24.97 -1.63
C ASP A 89 -6.18 25.44 -1.21
N ALA A 90 -5.69 26.49 -1.86
CA ALA A 90 -4.32 26.99 -1.65
C ALA A 90 -4.10 27.46 -0.19
N ASP A 91 -5.08 28.14 0.39
CA ASP A 91 -4.97 28.68 1.75
C ASP A 91 -4.94 27.56 2.79
N THR A 92 -5.80 26.57 2.61
CA THR A 92 -5.83 25.36 3.46
C THR A 92 -4.52 24.57 3.37
N VAL A 93 -3.90 24.49 2.19
CA VAL A 93 -2.55 23.87 2.04
C VAL A 93 -1.53 24.60 2.89
N VAL A 94 -1.48 25.94 2.82
CA VAL A 94 -0.54 26.74 3.62
C VAL A 94 -0.75 26.53 5.13
N ASP A 95 -1.99 26.56 5.57
CA ASP A 95 -2.34 26.33 6.98
C ASP A 95 -1.95 24.93 7.46
N LEU A 96 -2.20 23.92 6.64
CA LEU A 96 -1.84 22.54 6.92
C LEU A 96 -0.30 22.36 7.03
N LEU A 97 0.46 22.95 6.10
CA LEU A 97 1.92 22.89 6.11
C LEU A 97 2.51 23.55 7.37
N HIS A 98 1.86 24.59 7.89
CA HIS A 98 2.23 25.21 9.17
C HIS A 98 1.72 24.41 10.40
N GLY A 99 1.13 23.24 10.22
CA GLY A 99 0.65 22.38 11.30
C GLY A 99 -0.64 22.86 11.97
N LYS A 100 -1.37 23.81 11.37
CA LYS A 100 -2.66 24.25 11.87
C LYS A 100 -3.73 23.17 11.68
N ARG A 101 -4.71 23.15 12.57
CA ARG A 101 -5.91 22.33 12.40
C ARG A 101 -6.85 23.01 11.43
N VAL A 102 -7.16 22.34 10.33
CA VAL A 102 -8.05 22.85 9.28
C VAL A 102 -9.37 22.07 9.26
N ALA A 103 -10.46 22.71 8.89
CA ALA A 103 -11.73 22.03 8.67
C ALA A 103 -11.72 21.39 7.28
N LEU A 104 -12.14 20.12 7.17
CA LEU A 104 -12.24 19.41 5.90
C LEU A 104 -13.66 18.83 5.74
N ALA A 105 -14.22 18.98 4.55
CA ALA A 105 -15.53 18.42 4.18
C ALA A 105 -15.40 16.96 3.69
N VAL A 106 -14.77 16.12 4.52
CA VAL A 106 -14.60 14.68 4.25
C VAL A 106 -15.03 13.90 5.49
N ALA A 107 -15.41 12.65 5.33
CA ALA A 107 -15.78 11.79 6.45
C ALA A 107 -14.58 11.60 7.40
N ASP A 108 -14.87 11.42 8.68
CA ASP A 108 -13.86 11.11 9.69
C ASP A 108 -13.14 9.82 9.33
N ALA A 109 -11.81 9.88 9.36
CA ALA A 109 -10.97 8.73 9.06
C ALA A 109 -9.59 8.88 9.74
N PRO A 110 -8.97 7.74 10.12
CA PRO A 110 -7.66 7.75 10.77
C PRO A 110 -6.54 8.25 9.85
N VAL A 111 -6.69 8.06 8.54
CA VAL A 111 -5.76 8.56 7.52
C VAL A 111 -6.54 9.03 6.31
N VAL A 112 -6.27 10.25 5.87
CA VAL A 112 -6.81 10.90 4.66
C VAL A 112 -5.65 11.51 3.89
N ALA A 113 -5.63 11.35 2.58
CA ALA A 113 -4.66 11.98 1.70
C ALA A 113 -5.07 13.42 1.39
N ALA A 114 -4.27 14.38 1.82
CA ALA A 114 -4.47 15.81 1.55
C ALA A 114 -3.80 16.17 0.22
N VAL A 115 -4.59 16.57 -0.78
CA VAL A 115 -4.11 16.82 -2.15
C VAL A 115 -4.27 18.30 -2.49
N THR A 116 -3.22 18.90 -3.04
CA THR A 116 -3.19 20.30 -3.46
C THR A 116 -4.04 20.54 -4.70
N PRO A 117 -4.41 21.81 -5.04
CA PRO A 117 -5.08 22.12 -6.30
C PRO A 117 -4.32 21.68 -7.55
N GLY A 118 -2.99 21.58 -7.47
CA GLY A 118 -2.12 21.05 -8.52
C GLY A 118 -2.05 19.53 -8.61
N GLY A 119 -2.87 18.80 -7.83
CA GLY A 119 -2.92 17.33 -7.85
C GLY A 119 -1.76 16.64 -7.12
N ARG A 120 -1.02 17.37 -6.27
CA ARG A 120 0.13 16.82 -5.52
C ARG A 120 -0.26 16.48 -4.09
N LEU A 121 0.39 15.48 -3.50
CA LEU A 121 0.19 15.10 -2.12
C LEU A 121 0.87 16.11 -1.18
N ALA A 122 0.06 16.90 -0.45
CA ALA A 122 0.55 17.81 0.57
C ALA A 122 0.93 17.09 1.85
N GLY A 123 0.18 16.04 2.21
CA GLY A 123 0.42 15.27 3.42
C GLY A 123 -0.61 14.18 3.65
N LEU A 124 -0.43 13.48 4.75
CA LEU A 124 -1.44 12.59 5.32
C LEU A 124 -1.97 13.23 6.60
N VAL A 125 -3.28 13.20 6.80
CA VAL A 125 -3.95 13.78 7.95
C VAL A 125 -4.91 12.77 8.58
N SER A 126 -5.18 12.88 9.87
CA SER A 126 -6.36 12.25 10.48
C SER A 126 -7.49 13.27 10.52
N VAL A 127 -8.71 12.81 10.28
CA VAL A 127 -9.92 13.65 10.37
C VAL A 127 -10.81 13.12 11.47
N ALA A 128 -11.16 13.99 12.41
CA ALA A 128 -12.11 13.72 13.47
C ALA A 128 -12.96 14.98 13.72
N ASP A 129 -14.27 14.81 13.84
CA ASP A 129 -15.25 15.88 13.99
C ASP A 129 -15.10 16.97 12.90
N GLY A 130 -14.83 16.55 11.65
CA GLY A 130 -14.61 17.42 10.51
C GLY A 130 -13.33 18.27 10.59
N ARG A 131 -12.40 17.97 11.50
CA ARG A 131 -11.12 18.67 11.66
C ARG A 131 -9.94 17.78 11.36
N ALA A 132 -9.07 18.27 10.52
CA ALA A 132 -7.82 17.59 10.16
C ALA A 132 -6.70 17.91 11.13
N ARG A 133 -5.93 16.87 11.46
CA ARG A 133 -4.64 16.95 12.16
C ARG A 133 -3.59 16.29 11.29
N VAL A 134 -2.48 16.96 11.09
CA VAL A 134 -1.34 16.44 10.31
C VAL A 134 -0.76 15.20 10.98
N LEU A 135 -0.55 14.14 10.21
CA LEU A 135 0.22 12.95 10.55
C LEU A 135 1.60 13.02 9.93
N VAL A 136 1.67 13.35 8.64
CA VAL A 136 2.91 13.51 7.88
C VAL A 136 2.71 14.65 6.87
N ASN A 137 3.66 15.58 6.80
CA ASN A 137 3.77 16.57 5.74
C ASN A 137 4.85 16.14 4.75
N PHE A 138 4.61 16.38 3.47
CA PHE A 138 5.64 16.27 2.44
C PHE A 138 6.28 17.64 2.23
N PRO A 139 7.63 17.72 2.08
CA PRO A 139 8.32 18.97 1.80
C PRO A 139 7.78 19.68 0.57
N SER A 140 7.80 21.03 0.58
CA SER A 140 7.27 21.85 -0.52
C SER A 140 8.07 21.71 -1.82
N ASP A 141 9.34 21.38 -1.74
CA ASP A 141 10.25 21.13 -2.85
C ASP A 141 9.98 19.79 -3.56
N GLU A 142 9.53 18.74 -2.84
CA GLU A 142 8.98 17.52 -3.45
C GLU A 142 7.56 17.73 -4.00
N VAL A 143 6.90 18.79 -3.55
CA VAL A 143 5.60 19.23 -4.04
C VAL A 143 5.75 20.02 -5.34
N THR A 144 6.97 20.41 -5.78
CA THR A 144 7.24 21.25 -6.96
C THR A 144 7.76 20.50 -8.20
N ALA A 145 7.92 19.19 -8.18
CA ALA A 145 8.35 18.39 -9.32
C ALA A 145 7.17 17.79 -10.09
#